data_7f706caf30f53772a1b7701e1611c8a6
#
_entry.id   7f706caf30f53772a1b7701e1611c8a6
#
_cell.length_a   1.000
_cell.length_b   1.000
_cell.length_c   1.000
_cell.angle_alpha   90.00
_cell.angle_beta   90.00
_cell.angle_gamma   90.00
#
_symmetry.space_group_name_H-M   'P 1'
#
loop_
_entity.id
_entity.type
_entity.pdbx_description
1 polymer ?
#
loop_
_entity_poly.entity_id
_entity_poly.type
_entity_poly.pdbx_seq_one_letter_code
_entity_poly.pdbx_strand_id
1 'polypeptide(L)'
;GYAQVVPMEDINLHFTGDFHAIGAANNLLAAMLDNHIQQGNALGIDVKQITWKRCVDMNDRQLRQIVDGLGGRIQGVPREDGFDITVASEVMAVLCLASDITDLKARLGRMIVAYTFDGKPVTAHDLKAEGAMTALLKDALKPNLVQTLEGTPTLIHGGPFANIAHGCNSVTATRMALKLGDYVVTEAGFGADLGAEKFLDIKCRLAGLRPNAVVIVATVRALKSHGGVPKAELNTENLDALEKGLPNLLHHVNTIRSTYHLPCVVAINAFPTDTQAELRLVEDKCRELGVRAVLSEVWAKGGEGGKALAEEVVRLCEQPCTEEFTFSYPTDTTLVNKLNAIVQRVYGGAKAVLTPAAQKQAERLTELGFGDLPVCMAKTQYSLSDDPALLGAPKDFAVTVRSLKVSAGAGFIVALTGEIMTMPGLPKVPAAEKID
;
A
#
# COMPACT_ATOMS: atom_id res chain seq x y z
N GLY A 1 4.58 12.58 -6.76
CA GLY A 1 4.58 13.37 -8.01
C GLY A 1 3.18 13.44 -8.58
N TYR A 2 3.00 14.30 -9.55
CA TYR A 2 1.73 14.42 -10.28
C TYR A 2 1.64 13.37 -11.38
N ALA A 3 0.45 12.80 -11.58
CA ALA A 3 0.20 11.93 -12.73
C ALA A 3 0.30 12.74 -14.04
N GLN A 4 1.04 12.24 -15.00
CA GLN A 4 1.24 12.89 -16.31
C GLN A 4 0.15 12.43 -17.29
N VAL A 5 -1.07 12.83 -17.01
CA VAL A 5 -2.28 12.44 -17.74
C VAL A 5 -3.11 13.64 -18.14
N VAL A 6 -4.07 13.45 -19.05
CA VAL A 6 -5.02 14.46 -19.48
C VAL A 6 -6.44 13.97 -19.16
N PRO A 7 -7.24 14.72 -18.40
CA PRO A 7 -6.97 16.05 -17.81
C PRO A 7 -6.07 15.96 -16.56
N MET A 8 -4.98 16.74 -16.53
CA MET A 8 -3.97 16.62 -15.48
C MET A 8 -4.43 17.25 -14.15
N GLU A 9 -4.97 18.45 -14.18
CA GLU A 9 -5.39 19.17 -12.97
C GLU A 9 -6.54 18.45 -12.27
N ASP A 10 -7.59 18.09 -12.99
CA ASP A 10 -8.76 17.42 -12.42
C ASP A 10 -8.38 16.11 -11.73
N ILE A 11 -7.53 15.30 -12.38
CA ILE A 11 -7.08 14.02 -11.82
C ILE A 11 -6.17 14.21 -10.60
N ASN A 12 -5.23 15.17 -10.64
CA ASN A 12 -4.30 15.38 -9.54
C ASN A 12 -4.91 16.14 -8.35
N LEU A 13 -5.91 16.98 -8.57
CA LEU A 13 -6.55 17.76 -7.51
C LEU A 13 -7.79 17.08 -6.92
N HIS A 14 -8.57 16.38 -7.73
CA HIS A 14 -9.88 15.88 -7.33
C HIS A 14 -10.03 14.35 -7.39
N PHE A 15 -9.20 13.66 -8.16
CA PHE A 15 -9.38 12.22 -8.38
C PHE A 15 -10.83 11.89 -8.78
N THR A 16 -11.47 12.77 -9.51
CA THR A 16 -12.87 12.73 -9.99
C THR A 16 -13.94 12.49 -8.89
N GLY A 17 -13.63 12.84 -7.65
CA GLY A 17 -14.57 12.73 -6.51
C GLY A 17 -14.52 11.43 -5.71
N ASP A 18 -13.68 10.47 -6.07
CA ASP A 18 -13.56 9.19 -5.36
C ASP A 18 -13.24 9.38 -3.88
N PHE A 19 -12.30 10.26 -3.54
CA PHE A 19 -11.92 10.53 -2.16
C PHE A 19 -13.03 11.19 -1.36
N HIS A 20 -13.83 12.05 -1.99
CA HIS A 20 -15.00 12.66 -1.35
C HIS A 20 -16.07 11.61 -1.02
N ALA A 21 -16.33 10.69 -1.95
CA ALA A 21 -17.27 9.60 -1.74
C ALA A 21 -16.81 8.65 -0.62
N ILE A 22 -15.52 8.32 -0.58
CA ILE A 22 -14.91 7.50 0.47
C ILE A 22 -15.03 8.19 1.83
N GLY A 23 -14.70 9.49 1.90
CA GLY A 23 -14.86 10.28 3.12
C GLY A 23 -16.30 10.32 3.61
N ALA A 24 -17.26 10.53 2.71
CA ALA A 24 -18.68 10.54 3.04
C ALA A 24 -19.15 9.17 3.57
N ALA A 25 -18.77 8.06 2.92
CA ALA A 25 -19.14 6.71 3.35
C ALA A 25 -18.51 6.34 4.69
N ASN A 26 -17.23 6.64 4.88
CA ASN A 26 -16.52 6.38 6.14
C ASN A 26 -17.15 7.15 7.32
N ASN A 27 -17.46 8.42 7.11
CA ASN A 27 -18.00 9.28 8.17
C ASN A 27 -19.48 9.01 8.42
N LEU A 28 -20.24 8.54 7.43
CA LEU A 28 -21.59 8.02 7.66
C LEU A 28 -21.56 6.85 8.64
N LEU A 29 -20.64 5.90 8.45
CA LEU A 29 -20.51 4.75 9.36
C LEU A 29 -20.13 5.20 10.77
N ALA A 30 -19.20 6.15 10.92
CA ALA A 30 -18.85 6.73 12.22
C ALA A 30 -20.04 7.42 12.89
N ALA A 31 -20.81 8.20 12.13
CA ALA A 31 -22.01 8.87 12.65
C ALA A 31 -23.10 7.87 13.05
N MET A 32 -23.30 6.79 12.29
CA MET A 32 -24.26 5.73 12.63
C MET A 32 -23.83 4.96 13.88
N LEU A 33 -22.55 4.72 14.07
CA LEU A 33 -22.00 4.12 15.29
C LEU A 33 -22.30 4.98 16.53
N ASP A 34 -21.95 6.26 16.48
CA ASP A 34 -22.18 7.17 17.60
C ASP A 34 -23.68 7.39 17.86
N ASN A 35 -24.49 7.47 16.80
CA ASN A 35 -25.94 7.55 16.94
C ASN A 35 -26.52 6.29 17.60
N HIS A 36 -26.05 5.09 17.25
CA HIS A 36 -26.47 3.84 17.87
C HIS A 36 -26.22 3.86 19.39
N ILE A 37 -25.04 4.32 19.80
CA ILE A 37 -24.69 4.46 21.22
C ILE A 37 -25.58 5.47 21.91
N GLN A 38 -25.80 6.64 21.31
CA GLN A 38 -26.66 7.72 21.84
C GLN A 38 -28.11 7.28 22.00
N GLN A 39 -28.64 6.45 21.11
CA GLN A 39 -30.03 6.00 21.07
C GLN A 39 -30.27 4.72 21.90
N GLY A 40 -29.37 4.40 22.82
CA GLY A 40 -29.59 3.34 23.80
C GLY A 40 -28.68 2.12 23.66
N ASN A 41 -27.77 2.10 22.70
CA ASN A 41 -26.72 1.10 22.58
C ASN A 41 -27.22 -0.36 22.66
N ALA A 42 -28.23 -0.70 21.88
CA ALA A 42 -28.89 -2.02 21.92
C ALA A 42 -27.92 -3.18 21.60
N LEU A 43 -26.82 -2.93 20.85
CA LEU A 43 -25.79 -3.91 20.55
C LEU A 43 -24.79 -4.11 21.71
N GLY A 44 -24.84 -3.30 22.76
CA GLY A 44 -23.93 -3.38 23.90
C GLY A 44 -22.47 -3.06 23.54
N ILE A 45 -22.26 -2.04 22.71
CA ILE A 45 -20.93 -1.59 22.29
C ILE A 45 -20.19 -1.00 23.50
N ASP A 46 -18.97 -1.48 23.74
CA ASP A 46 -18.05 -0.84 24.69
C ASP A 46 -17.39 0.37 24.02
N VAL A 47 -17.71 1.58 24.50
CA VAL A 47 -17.16 2.83 23.96
C VAL A 47 -15.65 2.94 24.06
N LYS A 48 -15.01 2.13 24.92
CA LYS A 48 -13.54 2.02 25.03
C LYS A 48 -12.92 1.04 24.02
N GLN A 49 -13.73 0.30 23.29
CA GLN A 49 -13.32 -0.67 22.30
C GLN A 49 -13.82 -0.33 20.88
N ILE A 50 -14.06 0.93 20.61
CA ILE A 50 -14.33 1.43 19.25
C ILE A 50 -13.01 1.46 18.49
N THR A 51 -13.00 0.83 17.31
CA THR A 51 -11.83 0.75 16.42
C THR A 51 -11.98 1.63 15.18
N TRP A 52 -13.16 2.14 14.92
CA TRP A 52 -13.47 2.98 13.77
C TRP A 52 -13.21 4.44 14.06
N LYS A 53 -12.50 5.09 13.13
CA LYS A 53 -12.23 6.54 13.15
C LYS A 53 -12.97 7.24 12.02
N ARG A 54 -13.13 8.54 12.16
CA ARG A 54 -13.50 9.41 11.05
C ARG A 54 -12.34 9.56 10.08
N CYS A 55 -12.60 10.12 8.90
CA CYS A 55 -11.51 10.45 7.99
C CYS A 55 -11.74 11.82 7.33
N VAL A 56 -10.65 12.41 6.88
CA VAL A 56 -10.63 13.66 6.11
C VAL A 56 -9.45 13.64 5.15
N ASP A 57 -9.66 14.16 3.94
CA ASP A 57 -8.58 14.23 2.94
C ASP A 57 -7.76 15.50 3.13
N MET A 58 -7.07 15.58 4.26
CA MET A 58 -6.24 16.70 4.66
C MET A 58 -5.18 16.24 5.65
N ASN A 59 -3.95 16.73 5.51
CA ASN A 59 -2.88 16.52 6.47
C ASN A 59 -3.09 17.42 7.69
N ASP A 60 -3.65 16.87 8.76
CA ASP A 60 -3.92 17.65 9.98
C ASP A 60 -3.56 16.87 11.24
N ARG A 61 -2.37 17.14 11.80
CA ARG A 61 -1.90 16.47 13.02
C ARG A 61 -2.77 16.77 14.25
N GLN A 62 -3.53 17.85 14.24
CA GLN A 62 -4.40 18.23 15.34
C GLN A 62 -5.58 17.25 15.51
N LEU A 63 -5.96 16.55 14.43
CA LEU A 63 -7.08 15.62 14.41
C LEU A 63 -6.69 14.16 14.74
N ARG A 64 -5.43 13.87 15.05
CA ARG A 64 -4.97 12.49 15.34
C ARG A 64 -5.70 11.86 16.53
N GLN A 65 -5.92 12.67 17.56
CA GLN A 65 -6.62 12.27 18.77
C GLN A 65 -7.48 13.46 19.23
N ILE A 66 -8.76 13.24 19.37
CA ILE A 66 -9.74 14.25 19.78
C ILE A 66 -10.67 13.65 20.83
N VAL A 67 -11.42 14.49 21.48
CA VAL A 67 -12.60 14.09 22.27
C VAL A 67 -13.81 14.66 21.56
N ASP A 68 -14.75 13.80 21.19
CA ASP A 68 -16.01 14.19 20.56
C ASP A 68 -17.21 13.97 21.52
N GLY A 69 -18.43 14.31 21.09
CA GLY A 69 -19.65 14.14 21.87
C GLY A 69 -19.79 15.08 23.06
N LEU A 70 -19.00 16.17 23.13
CA LEU A 70 -19.09 17.18 24.20
C LEU A 70 -20.33 18.05 24.05
N GLY A 71 -20.74 18.71 25.14
CA GLY A 71 -21.88 19.68 25.15
C GLY A 71 -23.13 19.20 25.90
N GLY A 72 -23.03 18.09 26.62
CA GLY A 72 -24.11 17.56 27.47
C GLY A 72 -24.92 16.43 26.82
N ARG A 73 -25.85 15.89 27.56
CA ARG A 73 -26.53 14.63 27.28
C ARG A 73 -27.17 14.51 25.89
N ILE A 74 -27.63 15.61 25.33
CA ILE A 74 -28.30 15.61 24.02
C ILE A 74 -27.32 15.71 22.83
N GLN A 75 -26.03 15.97 23.08
CA GLN A 75 -25.03 16.22 22.04
C GLN A 75 -24.27 14.96 21.69
N GLY A 76 -24.40 13.89 22.45
CA GLY A 76 -23.68 12.62 22.21
C GLY A 76 -23.10 12.04 23.49
N VAL A 77 -22.34 10.96 23.33
CA VAL A 77 -21.57 10.31 24.40
C VAL A 77 -20.10 10.70 24.25
N PRO A 78 -19.53 11.46 25.20
CA PRO A 78 -18.12 11.84 25.13
C PRO A 78 -17.21 10.62 25.05
N ARG A 79 -16.32 10.61 24.06
CA ARG A 79 -15.34 9.54 23.90
C ARG A 79 -14.07 10.05 23.18
N GLU A 80 -13.00 9.29 23.32
CA GLU A 80 -11.83 9.48 22.48
C GLU A 80 -12.12 9.02 21.04
N ASP A 81 -11.75 9.84 20.07
CA ASP A 81 -11.85 9.58 18.64
C ASP A 81 -10.60 10.12 17.91
N GLY A 82 -10.61 10.13 16.62
CA GLY A 82 -9.58 10.71 15.77
C GLY A 82 -9.99 10.67 14.32
N PHE A 83 -9.13 11.24 13.48
CA PHE A 83 -9.27 11.19 12.04
C PHE A 83 -8.06 10.48 11.41
N ASP A 84 -8.35 9.59 10.47
CA ASP A 84 -7.35 9.10 9.52
C ASP A 84 -7.44 9.93 8.23
N ILE A 85 -6.33 10.04 7.50
CA ILE A 85 -6.42 10.57 6.14
C ILE A 85 -7.22 9.60 5.26
N THR A 86 -8.01 10.10 4.33
CA THR A 86 -8.97 9.29 3.54
C THR A 86 -8.33 8.06 2.89
N VAL A 87 -7.11 8.20 2.37
CA VAL A 87 -6.35 7.10 1.74
C VAL A 87 -5.85 6.02 2.72
N ALA A 88 -5.89 6.29 4.02
CA ALA A 88 -5.58 5.32 5.09
C ALA A 88 -6.81 4.57 5.60
N SER A 89 -8.01 4.96 5.20
CA SER A 89 -9.25 4.33 5.63
C SER A 89 -9.41 2.91 5.09
N GLU A 90 -10.07 2.03 5.83
CA GLU A 90 -10.42 0.70 5.33
C GLU A 90 -11.37 0.77 4.13
N VAL A 91 -12.21 1.80 4.04
CA VAL A 91 -13.13 2.01 2.90
C VAL A 91 -12.36 2.18 1.60
N MET A 92 -11.22 2.87 1.61
CA MET A 92 -10.32 2.97 0.44
C MET A 92 -9.80 1.60 0.02
N ALA A 93 -9.33 0.79 0.96
CA ALA A 93 -8.85 -0.55 0.67
C ALA A 93 -9.96 -1.47 0.14
N VAL A 94 -11.15 -1.38 0.73
CA VAL A 94 -12.35 -2.13 0.29
C VAL A 94 -12.73 -1.74 -1.13
N LEU A 95 -12.80 -0.45 -1.47
CA LEU A 95 -13.11 0.02 -2.83
C LEU A 95 -12.12 -0.55 -3.85
N CYS A 96 -10.83 -0.56 -3.52
CA CYS A 96 -9.78 -1.05 -4.40
C CYS A 96 -9.79 -2.58 -4.60
N LEU A 97 -10.26 -3.34 -3.61
CA LEU A 97 -10.27 -4.80 -3.67
C LEU A 97 -11.61 -5.39 -4.11
N ALA A 98 -12.67 -4.60 -4.13
CA ALA A 98 -13.98 -5.03 -4.60
C ALA A 98 -13.97 -5.39 -6.09
N SER A 99 -14.65 -6.48 -6.44
CA SER A 99 -14.79 -6.94 -7.82
C SER A 99 -15.97 -6.31 -8.57
N ASP A 100 -17.03 -5.98 -7.83
CA ASP A 100 -18.27 -5.37 -8.32
C ASP A 100 -19.05 -4.73 -7.16
N ILE A 101 -20.23 -4.17 -7.46
CA ILE A 101 -21.04 -3.47 -6.45
C ILE A 101 -21.63 -4.42 -5.39
N THR A 102 -21.85 -5.68 -5.72
CA THR A 102 -22.36 -6.69 -4.78
C THR A 102 -21.28 -7.10 -3.80
N ASP A 103 -20.07 -7.35 -4.31
CA ASP A 103 -18.88 -7.62 -3.48
C ASP A 103 -18.52 -6.40 -2.63
N LEU A 104 -18.58 -5.17 -3.20
CA LEU A 104 -18.40 -3.94 -2.45
C LEU A 104 -19.32 -3.88 -1.23
N LYS A 105 -20.63 -4.09 -1.43
CA LYS A 105 -21.61 -4.09 -0.33
C LYS A 105 -21.30 -5.15 0.72
N ALA A 106 -20.97 -6.36 0.29
CA ALA A 106 -20.64 -7.46 1.19
C ALA A 106 -19.37 -7.16 2.00
N ARG A 107 -18.34 -6.58 1.38
CA ARG A 107 -17.10 -6.17 2.05
C ARG A 107 -17.35 -5.06 3.06
N LEU A 108 -18.08 -4.00 2.68
CA LEU A 108 -18.45 -2.92 3.59
C LEU A 108 -19.19 -3.45 4.81
N GLY A 109 -20.14 -4.38 4.63
CA GLY A 109 -20.87 -5.00 5.74
C GLY A 109 -19.99 -5.75 6.75
N ARG A 110 -18.89 -6.34 6.30
CA ARG A 110 -17.95 -7.09 7.17
C ARG A 110 -17.00 -6.20 7.98
N MET A 111 -16.86 -4.92 7.67
CA MET A 111 -15.96 -4.02 8.41
C MET A 111 -16.31 -4.00 9.89
N ILE A 112 -15.31 -4.22 10.75
CA ILE A 112 -15.47 -4.18 12.21
C ILE A 112 -15.25 -2.75 12.67
N VAL A 113 -16.23 -2.23 13.43
CA VAL A 113 -16.24 -0.85 13.92
C VAL A 113 -15.97 -0.73 15.42
N ALA A 114 -16.31 -1.78 16.18
CA ALA A 114 -16.19 -1.82 17.64
C ALA A 114 -16.26 -3.26 18.15
N TYR A 115 -16.12 -3.40 19.46
CA TYR A 115 -16.43 -4.64 20.17
C TYR A 115 -17.44 -4.38 21.28
N THR A 116 -18.25 -5.38 21.60
CA THR A 116 -19.21 -5.34 22.70
C THR A 116 -18.52 -5.52 24.05
N PHE A 117 -19.22 -5.29 25.16
CA PHE A 117 -18.68 -5.53 26.51
C PHE A 117 -18.26 -7.00 26.77
N ASP A 118 -18.83 -7.95 26.05
CA ASP A 118 -18.44 -9.37 26.10
C ASP A 118 -17.41 -9.74 25.00
N GLY A 119 -16.86 -8.74 24.31
CA GLY A 119 -15.75 -8.90 23.37
C GLY A 119 -16.14 -9.41 21.98
N LYS A 120 -17.41 -9.39 21.60
CA LYS A 120 -17.86 -9.76 20.25
C LYS A 120 -17.62 -8.61 19.27
N PRO A 121 -17.19 -8.86 18.03
CA PRO A 121 -17.07 -7.81 17.03
C PRO A 121 -18.45 -7.26 16.63
N VAL A 122 -18.51 -5.94 16.43
CA VAL A 122 -19.66 -5.24 15.85
C VAL A 122 -19.26 -4.74 14.48
N THR A 123 -20.07 -5.06 13.48
CA THR A 123 -19.78 -4.76 12.07
C THR A 123 -20.66 -3.63 11.53
N ALA A 124 -20.29 -3.12 10.36
CA ALA A 124 -21.13 -2.16 9.64
C ALA A 124 -22.51 -2.76 9.28
N HIS A 125 -22.58 -4.10 9.07
CA HIS A 125 -23.83 -4.81 8.84
C HIS A 125 -24.75 -4.78 10.07
N ASP A 126 -24.20 -4.97 11.27
CA ASP A 126 -24.98 -4.88 12.52
C ASP A 126 -25.60 -3.49 12.70
N LEU A 127 -24.91 -2.46 12.22
CA LEU A 127 -25.42 -1.07 12.18
C LEU A 127 -26.31 -0.78 10.96
N LYS A 128 -26.46 -1.73 10.02
CA LYS A 128 -27.22 -1.59 8.76
C LYS A 128 -26.72 -0.44 7.87
N ALA A 129 -25.41 -0.19 7.88
CA ALA A 129 -24.80 0.95 7.18
C ALA A 129 -24.37 0.62 5.74
N GLU A 130 -24.11 -0.64 5.43
CA GLU A 130 -23.49 -1.07 4.16
C GLU A 130 -24.29 -0.67 2.91
N GLY A 131 -25.60 -0.63 3.00
CA GLY A 131 -26.46 -0.22 1.88
C GLY A 131 -26.29 1.25 1.50
N ALA A 132 -26.33 2.14 2.50
CA ALA A 132 -26.13 3.58 2.29
C ALA A 132 -24.68 3.89 1.88
N MET A 133 -23.69 3.23 2.48
CA MET A 133 -22.30 3.36 2.08
C MET A 133 -22.09 2.93 0.62
N THR A 134 -22.68 1.82 0.19
CA THR A 134 -22.62 1.36 -1.20
C THR A 134 -23.22 2.37 -2.16
N ALA A 135 -24.37 2.98 -1.79
CA ALA A 135 -25.00 4.01 -2.59
C ALA A 135 -24.10 5.26 -2.77
N LEU A 136 -23.42 5.70 -1.70
CA LEU A 136 -22.45 6.81 -1.76
C LEU A 136 -21.23 6.47 -2.63
N LEU A 137 -20.81 5.22 -2.67
CA LEU A 137 -19.64 4.76 -3.43
C LEU A 137 -19.96 4.28 -4.85
N LYS A 138 -21.22 4.30 -5.26
CA LYS A 138 -21.68 3.74 -6.54
C LYS A 138 -20.90 4.28 -7.76
N ASP A 139 -20.67 5.58 -7.80
CA ASP A 139 -19.94 6.20 -8.91
C ASP A 139 -18.43 6.09 -8.72
N ALA A 140 -17.94 6.18 -7.48
CA ALA A 140 -16.53 5.98 -7.15
C ALA A 140 -16.01 4.58 -7.49
N LEU A 141 -16.89 3.56 -7.58
CA LEU A 141 -16.50 2.20 -7.99
C LEU A 141 -16.08 2.10 -9.47
N LYS A 142 -16.41 3.09 -10.29
CA LYS A 142 -16.06 3.13 -11.70
C LYS A 142 -14.65 3.70 -11.88
N PRO A 143 -13.71 2.96 -12.52
CA PRO A 143 -12.40 3.51 -12.83
C PRO A 143 -12.48 4.74 -13.73
N ASN A 144 -11.59 5.70 -13.52
CA ASN A 144 -11.50 6.89 -14.34
C ASN A 144 -10.60 6.61 -15.56
N LEU A 145 -11.19 6.63 -16.75
CA LEU A 145 -10.45 6.45 -17.99
C LEU A 145 -9.96 7.81 -18.50
N VAL A 146 -8.67 7.97 -18.56
CA VAL A 146 -7.95 9.14 -19.05
C VAL A 146 -6.88 8.70 -20.04
N GLN A 147 -6.03 9.59 -20.50
CA GLN A 147 -4.88 9.25 -21.35
C GLN A 147 -3.60 9.91 -20.84
N THR A 148 -2.46 9.30 -21.13
CA THR A 148 -1.16 9.93 -20.91
C THR A 148 -0.99 11.13 -21.86
N LEU A 149 0.06 11.95 -21.65
CA LEU A 149 0.38 13.05 -22.57
C LEU A 149 0.63 12.58 -24.01
N GLU A 150 0.99 11.33 -24.20
CA GLU A 150 1.21 10.69 -25.51
C GLU A 150 0.00 9.91 -26.05
N GLY A 151 -1.16 10.07 -25.39
CA GLY A 151 -2.41 9.46 -25.86
C GLY A 151 -2.63 8.00 -25.46
N THR A 152 -1.79 7.43 -24.62
CA THR A 152 -1.97 6.04 -24.13
C THR A 152 -3.13 5.97 -23.13
N PRO A 153 -4.13 5.11 -23.33
CA PRO A 153 -5.24 4.93 -22.38
C PRO A 153 -4.74 4.54 -20.99
N THR A 154 -5.28 5.21 -19.98
CA THR A 154 -4.86 5.02 -18.58
C THR A 154 -6.07 4.98 -17.66
N LEU A 155 -6.14 3.98 -16.79
CA LEU A 155 -7.17 3.87 -15.76
C LEU A 155 -6.61 4.34 -14.41
N ILE A 156 -7.16 5.42 -13.88
CA ILE A 156 -6.84 5.96 -12.56
C ILE A 156 -7.97 5.59 -11.60
N HIS A 157 -7.64 4.85 -10.53
CA HIS A 157 -8.65 4.40 -9.59
C HIS A 157 -8.09 3.97 -8.24
N GLY A 158 -8.51 4.64 -7.17
CA GLY A 158 -8.10 4.40 -5.80
C GLY A 158 -6.65 4.80 -5.50
N GLY A 159 -6.30 4.86 -4.23
CA GLY A 159 -4.98 5.29 -3.75
C GLY A 159 -4.68 4.84 -2.33
N PRO A 160 -4.79 3.52 -2.00
CA PRO A 160 -4.49 3.05 -0.66
C PRO A 160 -2.99 3.18 -0.37
N PHE A 161 -2.62 3.60 0.84
CA PHE A 161 -1.21 3.73 1.21
C PHE A 161 -0.50 2.38 1.28
N ALA A 162 0.69 2.29 0.65
CA ALA A 162 1.47 1.05 0.57
C ALA A 162 2.15 0.66 1.89
N ASN A 163 2.27 1.56 2.86
CA ASN A 163 2.86 1.26 4.16
C ASN A 163 1.85 0.81 5.22
N ILE A 164 0.54 0.87 4.93
CA ILE A 164 -0.54 0.47 5.85
C ILE A 164 -1.68 -0.31 5.18
N ALA A 165 -1.73 -0.32 3.85
CA ALA A 165 -2.67 -1.06 3.02
C ALA A 165 -1.92 -1.69 1.84
N HIS A 166 -2.63 -2.23 0.86
CA HIS A 166 -2.01 -2.98 -0.24
C HIS A 166 -1.31 -2.11 -1.31
N GLY A 167 -1.46 -0.77 -1.27
CA GLY A 167 -0.60 0.18 -1.97
C GLY A 167 -0.60 0.14 -3.49
N CYS A 168 -1.71 -0.23 -4.11
CA CYS A 168 -1.85 -0.29 -5.56
C CYS A 168 -3.29 0.00 -6.00
N ASN A 169 -3.50 0.27 -7.29
CA ASN A 169 -4.80 0.60 -7.83
C ASN A 169 -5.82 -0.55 -7.70
N SER A 170 -7.06 -0.31 -8.12
CA SER A 170 -8.16 -1.25 -7.92
C SER A 170 -8.05 -2.53 -8.75
N VAL A 171 -8.66 -3.59 -8.24
CA VAL A 171 -8.89 -4.84 -8.97
C VAL A 171 -9.74 -4.60 -10.22
N THR A 172 -10.77 -3.76 -10.11
CA THR A 172 -11.67 -3.40 -11.22
C THR A 172 -10.90 -2.74 -12.37
N ALA A 173 -10.05 -1.75 -12.09
CA ALA A 173 -9.22 -1.09 -13.11
C ALA A 173 -8.26 -2.09 -13.79
N THR A 174 -7.57 -2.92 -13.02
CA THR A 174 -6.63 -3.90 -13.56
C THR A 174 -7.35 -4.95 -14.44
N ARG A 175 -8.47 -5.50 -13.98
CA ARG A 175 -9.25 -6.46 -14.77
C ARG A 175 -9.85 -5.85 -16.05
N MET A 176 -10.27 -4.58 -15.98
CA MET A 176 -10.76 -3.86 -17.16
C MET A 176 -9.64 -3.63 -18.16
N ALA A 177 -8.48 -3.16 -17.71
CA ALA A 177 -7.30 -2.96 -18.56
C ALA A 177 -6.88 -4.27 -19.26
N LEU A 178 -6.83 -5.40 -18.54
CA LEU A 178 -6.50 -6.72 -19.08
C LEU A 178 -7.49 -7.22 -20.18
N LYS A 179 -8.70 -6.69 -20.22
CA LYS A 179 -9.67 -6.98 -21.28
C LYS A 179 -9.56 -6.06 -22.49
N LEU A 180 -8.92 -4.91 -22.34
CA LEU A 180 -8.89 -3.86 -23.35
C LEU A 180 -7.51 -3.73 -24.02
N GLY A 181 -6.43 -4.12 -23.36
CA GLY A 181 -5.07 -3.98 -23.86
C GLY A 181 -4.34 -5.31 -24.03
N ASP A 182 -3.46 -5.38 -25.02
CA ASP A 182 -2.57 -6.53 -25.24
C ASP A 182 -1.51 -6.60 -24.14
N TYR A 183 -1.03 -5.44 -23.69
CA TYR A 183 -0.11 -5.27 -22.56
C TYR A 183 -0.70 -4.31 -21.56
N VAL A 184 -0.63 -4.68 -20.29
CA VAL A 184 -1.10 -3.84 -19.17
C VAL A 184 0.04 -3.63 -18.20
N VAL A 185 0.36 -2.36 -17.95
CA VAL A 185 1.34 -1.95 -16.95
C VAL A 185 0.59 -1.37 -15.76
N THR A 186 0.86 -1.86 -14.57
CA THR A 186 0.31 -1.34 -13.32
C THR A 186 1.44 -1.10 -12.33
N GLU A 187 1.15 -0.37 -11.26
CA GLU A 187 2.16 0.01 -10.29
C GLU A 187 1.92 -0.60 -8.91
N ALA A 188 2.98 -0.63 -8.11
CA ALA A 188 2.93 -0.92 -6.69
C ALA A 188 3.76 0.12 -5.94
N GLY A 189 3.21 0.71 -4.88
CA GLY A 189 3.80 1.85 -4.20
C GLY A 189 5.02 1.51 -3.34
N PHE A 190 5.94 2.45 -3.21
CA PHE A 190 7.20 2.32 -2.46
C PHE A 190 8.15 1.25 -2.99
N GLY A 191 9.02 0.71 -2.14
CA GLY A 191 9.95 -0.36 -2.50
C GLY A 191 9.23 -1.70 -2.72
N ALA A 192 9.93 -2.63 -3.39
CA ALA A 192 9.38 -3.95 -3.70
C ALA A 192 9.06 -4.78 -2.43
N ASP A 193 9.73 -4.49 -1.33
CA ASP A 193 9.46 -5.08 -0.01
C ASP A 193 8.09 -4.68 0.58
N LEU A 194 7.54 -3.54 0.17
CA LEU A 194 6.21 -3.07 0.58
C LEU A 194 5.19 -3.23 -0.54
N GLY A 195 5.36 -2.51 -1.64
CA GLY A 195 4.38 -2.46 -2.70
C GLY A 195 4.27 -3.75 -3.50
N ALA A 196 5.38 -4.29 -4.00
CA ALA A 196 5.34 -5.52 -4.79
C ALA A 196 4.91 -6.72 -3.94
N GLU A 197 5.38 -6.84 -2.70
CA GLU A 197 4.95 -7.89 -1.78
C GLU A 197 3.42 -7.88 -1.62
N LYS A 198 2.82 -6.73 -1.28
CA LYS A 198 1.38 -6.62 -1.08
C LYS A 198 0.56 -6.74 -2.35
N PHE A 199 1.09 -6.24 -3.47
CA PHE A 199 0.50 -6.46 -4.77
C PHE A 199 0.37 -7.96 -5.08
N LEU A 200 1.43 -8.72 -4.84
CA LEU A 200 1.49 -10.16 -5.10
C LEU A 200 0.71 -10.95 -4.03
N ASP A 201 1.04 -10.81 -2.76
CA ASP A 201 0.47 -11.63 -1.69
C ASP A 201 -0.96 -11.24 -1.27
N ILE A 202 -1.39 -10.01 -1.55
CA ILE A 202 -2.76 -9.56 -1.24
C ILE A 202 -3.59 -9.41 -2.52
N LYS A 203 -3.27 -8.45 -3.38
CA LYS A 203 -4.11 -8.13 -4.55
C LYS A 203 -4.17 -9.27 -5.56
N CYS A 204 -3.03 -9.82 -5.96
CA CYS A 204 -2.98 -10.92 -6.93
C CYS A 204 -3.67 -12.17 -6.37
N ARG A 205 -3.45 -12.46 -5.09
CA ARG A 205 -4.10 -13.58 -4.41
C ARG A 205 -5.63 -13.44 -4.40
N LEU A 206 -6.14 -12.30 -3.96
CA LEU A 206 -7.59 -12.06 -3.85
C LEU A 206 -8.29 -11.95 -5.21
N ALA A 207 -7.61 -11.43 -6.21
CA ALA A 207 -8.18 -11.17 -7.53
C ALA A 207 -7.89 -12.25 -8.57
N GLY A 208 -7.07 -13.28 -8.23
CA GLY A 208 -6.64 -14.30 -9.18
C GLY A 208 -5.76 -13.74 -10.30
N LEU A 209 -4.96 -12.71 -10.00
CA LEU A 209 -4.05 -12.08 -10.97
C LEU A 209 -2.68 -12.76 -10.95
N ARG A 210 -2.00 -12.71 -12.09
CA ARG A 210 -0.67 -13.28 -12.26
C ARG A 210 0.15 -12.39 -13.21
N PRO A 211 1.17 -11.67 -12.70
CA PRO A 211 2.04 -10.87 -13.56
C PRO A 211 2.88 -11.75 -14.50
N ASN A 212 3.13 -11.25 -15.71
CA ASN A 212 4.04 -11.90 -16.66
C ASN A 212 5.50 -11.46 -16.47
N ALA A 213 5.69 -10.21 -16.02
CA ALA A 213 7.02 -9.65 -15.75
C ALA A 213 6.94 -8.55 -14.69
N VAL A 214 8.06 -8.24 -14.07
CA VAL A 214 8.20 -7.16 -13.09
C VAL A 214 9.26 -6.18 -13.55
N VAL A 215 8.95 -4.89 -13.50
CA VAL A 215 9.91 -3.80 -13.69
C VAL A 215 10.30 -3.26 -12.31
N ILE A 216 11.57 -3.40 -11.94
CA ILE A 216 12.11 -2.84 -10.70
C ILE A 216 12.74 -1.50 -11.04
N VAL A 217 12.16 -0.41 -10.55
CA VAL A 217 12.68 0.93 -10.78
C VAL A 217 13.77 1.23 -9.76
N ALA A 218 14.97 1.55 -10.24
CA ALA A 218 16.11 1.96 -9.45
C ALA A 218 16.57 3.37 -9.81
N THR A 219 17.12 4.10 -8.85
CA THR A 219 17.80 5.37 -9.09
C THR A 219 19.17 5.34 -8.46
N VAL A 220 20.18 5.89 -9.14
CA VAL A 220 21.53 6.05 -8.59
C VAL A 220 21.49 6.78 -7.25
N ARG A 221 20.66 7.82 -7.14
CA ARG A 221 20.47 8.60 -5.91
C ARG A 221 20.00 7.75 -4.72
N ALA A 222 18.99 6.91 -4.93
CA ALA A 222 18.48 6.04 -3.87
C ALA A 222 19.56 5.03 -3.43
N LEU A 223 20.29 4.46 -4.38
CA LEU A 223 21.37 3.51 -4.08
C LEU A 223 22.52 4.19 -3.33
N LYS A 224 22.95 5.40 -3.74
CA LYS A 224 23.93 6.18 -2.96
C LYS A 224 23.44 6.51 -1.54
N SER A 225 22.17 6.83 -1.38
CA SER A 225 21.57 7.04 -0.06
C SER A 225 21.63 5.76 0.79
N HIS A 226 21.34 4.61 0.23
CA HIS A 226 21.55 3.31 0.88
C HIS A 226 23.02 3.00 1.18
N GLY A 227 23.95 3.59 0.43
CA GLY A 227 25.38 3.56 0.71
C GLY A 227 25.86 4.57 1.75
N GLY A 228 24.94 5.34 2.35
CA GLY A 228 25.22 6.27 3.44
C GLY A 228 25.46 7.72 3.02
N VAL A 229 25.22 8.11 1.76
CA VAL A 229 25.38 9.49 1.29
C VAL A 229 24.23 10.37 1.81
N PRO A 230 24.54 11.52 2.45
CA PRO A 230 23.53 12.48 2.86
C PRO A 230 22.73 13.05 1.68
N LYS A 231 21.46 13.38 1.91
CA LYS A 231 20.55 13.87 0.87
C LYS A 231 21.09 15.09 0.08
N ALA A 232 21.86 15.96 0.72
CA ALA A 232 22.43 17.16 0.11
C ALA A 232 23.55 16.83 -0.91
N GLU A 233 24.19 15.66 -0.80
CA GLU A 233 25.36 15.27 -1.59
C GLU A 233 25.03 14.24 -2.70
N LEU A 234 23.77 13.83 -2.82
CA LEU A 234 23.34 12.79 -3.77
C LEU A 234 23.55 13.14 -5.25
N ASN A 235 23.77 14.41 -5.57
CA ASN A 235 24.03 14.87 -6.94
C ASN A 235 25.51 14.76 -7.36
N THR A 236 26.41 14.46 -6.43
CA THR A 236 27.85 14.29 -6.70
C THR A 236 28.15 12.81 -6.96
N GLU A 237 29.01 12.54 -7.94
CA GLU A 237 29.46 11.17 -8.21
C GLU A 237 30.08 10.54 -6.97
N ASN A 238 29.65 9.31 -6.66
CA ASN A 238 30.22 8.52 -5.56
C ASN A 238 30.06 7.04 -5.81
N LEU A 239 31.03 6.45 -6.51
CA LEU A 239 31.03 5.03 -6.89
C LEU A 239 31.12 4.10 -5.68
N ASP A 240 31.91 4.47 -4.66
CA ASP A 240 32.07 3.65 -3.45
C ASP A 240 30.74 3.54 -2.67
N ALA A 241 30.04 4.64 -2.53
CA ALA A 241 28.75 4.64 -1.87
C ALA A 241 27.70 3.92 -2.71
N LEU A 242 27.72 4.08 -4.02
CA LEU A 242 26.85 3.37 -4.94
C LEU A 242 27.06 1.86 -4.82
N GLU A 243 28.31 1.38 -4.81
CA GLU A 243 28.64 -0.03 -4.64
C GLU A 243 28.15 -0.58 -3.29
N LYS A 244 28.27 0.19 -2.21
CA LYS A 244 27.74 -0.17 -0.89
C LYS A 244 26.22 -0.25 -0.86
N GLY A 245 25.52 0.57 -1.64
CA GLY A 245 24.07 0.60 -1.69
C GLY A 245 23.43 -0.41 -2.65
N LEU A 246 24.17 -0.88 -3.65
CA LEU A 246 23.71 -1.84 -4.65
C LEU A 246 23.11 -3.13 -4.07
N PRO A 247 23.59 -3.70 -2.94
CA PRO A 247 22.97 -4.87 -2.33
C PRO A 247 21.47 -4.70 -2.05
N ASN A 248 20.98 -3.48 -1.82
CA ASN A 248 19.53 -3.22 -1.68
C ASN A 248 18.77 -3.56 -2.96
N LEU A 249 19.22 -3.08 -4.12
CA LEU A 249 18.62 -3.40 -5.42
C LEU A 249 18.70 -4.90 -5.72
N LEU A 250 19.87 -5.50 -5.52
CA LEU A 250 20.08 -6.93 -5.80
C LEU A 250 19.23 -7.82 -4.90
N HIS A 251 18.96 -7.38 -3.66
CA HIS A 251 18.01 -8.05 -2.77
C HIS A 251 16.60 -8.06 -3.37
N HIS A 252 16.08 -6.91 -3.82
CA HIS A 252 14.76 -6.84 -4.46
C HIS A 252 14.67 -7.70 -5.73
N VAL A 253 15.70 -7.70 -6.56
CA VAL A 253 15.79 -8.58 -7.74
C VAL A 253 15.69 -10.05 -7.32
N ASN A 254 16.47 -10.45 -6.33
CA ASN A 254 16.45 -11.83 -5.82
C ASN A 254 15.09 -12.21 -5.24
N THR A 255 14.45 -11.31 -4.50
CA THR A 255 13.10 -11.54 -3.94
C THR A 255 12.08 -11.83 -5.04
N ILE A 256 12.05 -11.01 -6.10
CA ILE A 256 11.11 -11.21 -7.22
C ILE A 256 11.37 -12.54 -7.92
N ARG A 257 12.64 -12.91 -8.15
CA ARG A 257 13.00 -14.12 -8.88
C ARG A 257 12.89 -15.40 -8.03
N SER A 258 13.36 -15.35 -6.79
CA SER A 258 13.49 -16.57 -5.96
C SER A 258 12.31 -16.84 -5.06
N THR A 259 11.54 -15.79 -4.67
CA THR A 259 10.35 -15.96 -3.82
C THR A 259 9.09 -16.07 -4.66
N TYR A 260 8.96 -15.24 -5.69
CA TYR A 260 7.74 -15.18 -6.52
C TYR A 260 7.87 -15.88 -7.87
N HIS A 261 9.08 -16.28 -8.25
CA HIS A 261 9.39 -16.95 -9.54
C HIS A 261 8.93 -16.11 -10.75
N LEU A 262 9.10 -14.79 -10.67
CA LEU A 262 8.74 -13.88 -11.76
C LEU A 262 9.98 -13.36 -12.49
N PRO A 263 9.95 -13.30 -13.83
CA PRO A 263 10.99 -12.64 -14.59
C PRO A 263 10.95 -11.13 -14.30
N CYS A 264 12.13 -10.50 -14.26
CA CYS A 264 12.21 -9.06 -14.02
C CYS A 264 13.30 -8.39 -14.83
N VAL A 265 13.11 -7.08 -15.04
CA VAL A 265 14.08 -6.15 -15.57
C VAL A 265 14.25 -5.00 -14.59
N VAL A 266 15.46 -4.46 -14.51
CA VAL A 266 15.72 -3.24 -13.74
C VAL A 266 15.63 -2.04 -14.68
N ALA A 267 14.78 -1.07 -14.36
CA ALA A 267 14.73 0.22 -15.02
C ALA A 267 15.57 1.23 -14.23
N ILE A 268 16.67 1.67 -14.78
CA ILE A 268 17.46 2.75 -14.18
C ILE A 268 16.82 4.07 -14.56
N ASN A 269 16.05 4.67 -13.64
CA ASN A 269 15.43 5.97 -13.84
C ASN A 269 16.50 7.05 -13.69
N ALA A 270 17.02 7.50 -14.82
CA ALA A 270 18.17 8.40 -14.89
C ALA A 270 17.82 9.84 -14.50
N PHE A 271 18.69 10.44 -13.72
CA PHE A 271 18.70 11.86 -13.41
C PHE A 271 19.81 12.57 -14.18
N PRO A 272 19.65 13.87 -14.51
CA PRO A 272 20.68 14.63 -15.24
C PRO A 272 22.05 14.68 -14.55
N THR A 273 22.07 14.44 -13.24
CA THR A 273 23.29 14.42 -12.42
C THR A 273 23.99 13.06 -12.34
N ASP A 274 23.36 12.00 -12.85
CA ASP A 274 23.94 10.67 -12.83
C ASP A 274 25.08 10.58 -13.85
N THR A 275 26.23 10.06 -13.42
CA THR A 275 27.38 9.93 -14.32
C THR A 275 27.34 8.61 -15.08
N GLN A 276 28.04 8.57 -16.23
CA GLN A 276 28.17 7.35 -17.02
C GLN A 276 28.86 6.21 -16.24
N ALA A 277 29.77 6.55 -15.33
CA ALA A 277 30.43 5.56 -14.48
C ALA A 277 29.45 4.94 -13.48
N GLU A 278 28.59 5.76 -12.85
CA GLU A 278 27.54 5.30 -11.94
C GLU A 278 26.52 4.41 -12.66
N LEU A 279 26.03 4.83 -13.83
CA LEU A 279 25.07 4.06 -14.61
C LEU A 279 25.64 2.69 -15.02
N ARG A 280 26.89 2.65 -15.51
CA ARG A 280 27.56 1.40 -15.88
C ARG A 280 27.75 0.46 -14.69
N LEU A 281 28.08 0.99 -13.51
CA LEU A 281 28.25 0.17 -12.32
C LEU A 281 26.95 -0.56 -11.96
N VAL A 282 25.79 0.12 -12.04
CA VAL A 282 24.48 -0.51 -11.81
C VAL A 282 24.18 -1.57 -12.86
N GLU A 283 24.43 -1.28 -14.15
CA GLU A 283 24.22 -2.24 -15.25
C GLU A 283 25.09 -3.48 -15.09
N ASP A 284 26.38 -3.32 -14.75
CA ASP A 284 27.33 -4.43 -14.59
C ASP A 284 26.93 -5.32 -13.42
N LYS A 285 26.55 -4.75 -12.28
CA LYS A 285 26.10 -5.52 -11.11
C LYS A 285 24.80 -6.28 -11.36
N CYS A 286 23.86 -5.70 -12.09
CA CYS A 286 22.66 -6.42 -12.52
C CYS A 286 23.00 -7.56 -13.48
N ARG A 287 23.92 -7.34 -14.41
CA ARG A 287 24.40 -8.35 -15.36
C ARG A 287 25.11 -9.52 -14.66
N GLU A 288 25.92 -9.25 -13.64
CA GLU A 288 26.55 -10.29 -12.80
C GLU A 288 25.49 -11.20 -12.15
N LEU A 289 24.33 -10.65 -11.78
CA LEU A 289 23.20 -11.40 -11.22
C LEU A 289 22.32 -12.08 -12.31
N GLY A 290 22.63 -11.88 -13.59
CA GLY A 290 21.86 -12.43 -14.70
C GLY A 290 20.51 -11.72 -14.93
N VAL A 291 20.41 -10.44 -14.59
CA VAL A 291 19.26 -9.59 -14.84
C VAL A 291 19.67 -8.39 -15.68
N ARG A 292 18.87 -8.07 -16.68
CA ARG A 292 19.12 -6.90 -17.52
C ARG A 292 18.71 -5.64 -16.77
N ALA A 293 19.57 -4.63 -16.77
CA ALA A 293 19.24 -3.27 -16.41
C ALA A 293 19.15 -2.43 -17.69
N VAL A 294 18.12 -1.59 -17.78
CA VAL A 294 17.86 -0.73 -18.94
C VAL A 294 17.71 0.71 -18.47
N LEU A 295 18.38 1.62 -19.14
CA LEU A 295 18.26 3.04 -18.87
C LEU A 295 16.87 3.54 -19.26
N SER A 296 16.21 4.27 -18.37
CA SER A 296 14.94 4.94 -18.61
C SER A 296 15.13 6.44 -18.51
N GLU A 297 14.90 7.13 -19.62
CA GLU A 297 15.01 8.58 -19.75
C GLU A 297 13.63 9.21 -20.07
N VAL A 298 12.56 8.56 -19.64
CA VAL A 298 11.18 9.00 -19.93
C VAL A 298 10.87 10.41 -19.41
N TRP A 299 11.51 10.82 -18.32
CA TRP A 299 11.38 12.19 -17.81
C TRP A 299 11.86 13.25 -18.80
N ALA A 300 12.98 12.98 -19.48
CA ALA A 300 13.60 13.94 -20.40
C ALA A 300 13.12 13.80 -21.85
N LYS A 301 12.75 12.58 -22.27
CA LYS A 301 12.50 12.22 -23.67
C LYS A 301 11.10 11.66 -23.94
N GLY A 302 10.21 11.64 -22.93
CA GLY A 302 8.91 11.00 -23.07
C GLY A 302 9.03 9.53 -23.43
N GLY A 303 8.08 8.99 -24.20
CA GLY A 303 8.04 7.58 -24.60
C GLY A 303 9.30 7.09 -25.34
N GLU A 304 9.94 7.96 -26.12
CA GLU A 304 11.22 7.62 -26.79
C GLU A 304 12.30 7.19 -25.80
N GLY A 305 12.34 7.80 -24.60
CA GLY A 305 13.26 7.46 -23.54
C GLY A 305 12.95 6.11 -22.84
N GLY A 306 11.79 5.51 -23.13
CA GLY A 306 11.34 4.23 -22.58
C GLY A 306 11.35 3.06 -23.56
N LYS A 307 11.64 3.26 -24.85
CA LYS A 307 11.53 2.22 -25.89
C LYS A 307 12.33 0.96 -25.56
N ALA A 308 13.59 1.10 -25.22
CA ALA A 308 14.46 -0.04 -24.90
C ALA A 308 13.95 -0.84 -23.69
N LEU A 309 13.36 -0.15 -22.70
CA LEU A 309 12.72 -0.79 -21.56
C LEU A 309 11.44 -1.53 -21.99
N ALA A 310 10.61 -0.91 -22.82
CA ALA A 310 9.39 -1.54 -23.34
C ALA A 310 9.68 -2.79 -24.16
N GLU A 311 10.68 -2.76 -25.04
CA GLU A 311 11.14 -3.93 -25.81
C GLU A 311 11.57 -5.08 -24.90
N GLU A 312 12.30 -4.78 -23.82
CA GLU A 312 12.70 -5.80 -22.85
C GLU A 312 11.52 -6.37 -22.08
N VAL A 313 10.54 -5.54 -21.69
CA VAL A 313 9.32 -6.01 -21.03
C VAL A 313 8.52 -6.93 -21.95
N VAL A 314 8.33 -6.55 -23.22
CA VAL A 314 7.65 -7.41 -24.22
C VAL A 314 8.39 -8.73 -24.36
N ARG A 315 9.72 -8.71 -24.50
CA ARG A 315 10.53 -9.92 -24.59
C ARG A 315 10.33 -10.84 -23.38
N LEU A 316 10.30 -10.28 -22.16
CA LEU A 316 10.05 -11.06 -20.94
C LEU A 316 8.64 -11.64 -20.90
N CYS A 317 7.62 -10.87 -21.31
CA CYS A 317 6.24 -11.33 -21.33
C CYS A 317 5.98 -12.44 -22.36
N GLU A 318 6.71 -12.45 -23.48
CA GLU A 318 6.57 -13.43 -24.56
C GLU A 318 7.38 -14.70 -24.32
N GLN A 319 8.30 -14.70 -23.35
CA GLN A 319 9.07 -15.90 -23.03
C GLN A 319 8.20 -16.93 -22.30
N PRO A 320 8.37 -18.22 -22.59
CA PRO A 320 7.71 -19.27 -21.81
C PRO A 320 8.09 -19.15 -20.34
N CYS A 321 7.08 -19.15 -19.48
CA CYS A 321 7.31 -19.18 -18.03
C CYS A 321 7.91 -20.55 -17.67
N THR A 322 9.15 -20.57 -17.20
CA THR A 322 9.87 -21.80 -16.84
C THR A 322 9.56 -22.28 -15.41
N GLU A 323 9.09 -21.36 -14.58
CA GLU A 323 8.78 -21.63 -13.18
C GLU A 323 7.36 -21.17 -12.87
N GLU A 324 6.67 -21.89 -11.98
CA GLU A 324 5.33 -21.50 -11.55
C GLU A 324 5.40 -20.35 -10.55
N PHE A 325 4.54 -19.34 -10.75
CA PHE A 325 4.38 -18.23 -9.81
C PHE A 325 3.95 -18.74 -8.43
N THR A 326 4.61 -18.30 -7.39
CA THR A 326 4.29 -18.64 -6.00
C THR A 326 4.07 -17.39 -5.16
N PHE A 327 3.32 -17.55 -4.08
CA PHE A 327 3.20 -16.54 -3.04
C PHE A 327 4.29 -16.71 -1.98
N SER A 328 4.59 -15.66 -1.22
CA SER A 328 5.61 -15.74 -0.17
C SER A 328 5.20 -16.66 0.99
N TYR A 329 3.90 -16.90 1.19
CA TYR A 329 3.36 -17.81 2.19
C TYR A 329 2.00 -18.40 1.74
N PRO A 330 1.61 -19.60 2.23
CA PRO A 330 0.26 -20.12 2.12
C PRO A 330 -0.65 -19.48 3.18
N THR A 331 -1.96 -19.35 2.88
CA THR A 331 -2.91 -18.71 3.81
C THR A 331 -3.39 -19.64 4.93
N ASP A 332 -3.29 -20.93 4.76
CA ASP A 332 -3.69 -21.99 5.71
C ASP A 332 -2.65 -22.29 6.81
N THR A 333 -1.74 -21.35 7.06
CA THR A 333 -0.75 -21.44 8.14
C THR A 333 -1.02 -20.36 9.21
N THR A 334 -0.34 -20.46 10.35
CA THR A 334 -0.54 -19.51 11.46
C THR A 334 -0.11 -18.08 11.08
N LEU A 335 -0.70 -17.06 11.71
CA LEU A 335 -0.31 -15.66 11.49
C LEU A 335 1.19 -15.45 11.77
N VAL A 336 1.73 -16.08 12.79
CA VAL A 336 3.16 -16.01 13.11
C VAL A 336 4.02 -16.57 11.98
N ASN A 337 3.61 -17.67 11.36
CA ASN A 337 4.33 -18.27 10.24
C ASN A 337 4.28 -17.36 8.99
N LYS A 338 3.13 -16.72 8.72
CA LYS A 338 3.00 -15.73 7.62
C LYS A 338 3.94 -14.55 7.82
N LEU A 339 3.97 -13.99 9.03
CA LEU A 339 4.88 -12.90 9.40
C LEU A 339 6.34 -13.30 9.23
N ASN A 340 6.72 -14.49 9.71
CA ASN A 340 8.07 -15.01 9.54
C ASN A 340 8.44 -15.22 8.06
N ALA A 341 7.52 -15.73 7.27
CA ALA A 341 7.74 -15.94 5.84
C ALA A 341 8.03 -14.60 5.11
N ILE A 342 7.27 -13.55 5.39
CA ILE A 342 7.51 -12.22 4.84
C ILE A 342 8.89 -11.69 5.28
N VAL A 343 9.20 -11.74 6.58
CA VAL A 343 10.47 -11.25 7.11
C VAL A 343 11.66 -11.99 6.51
N GLN A 344 11.58 -13.30 6.38
CA GLN A 344 12.67 -14.13 5.86
C GLN A 344 12.82 -14.07 4.34
N ARG A 345 11.71 -14.21 3.62
CA ARG A 345 11.73 -14.36 2.16
C ARG A 345 11.72 -13.04 1.40
N VAL A 346 11.09 -12.01 1.99
CA VAL A 346 10.95 -10.70 1.34
C VAL A 346 11.91 -9.68 1.91
N TYR A 347 12.06 -9.61 3.24
CA TYR A 347 12.94 -8.60 3.85
C TYR A 347 14.39 -9.07 4.04
N GLY A 348 14.64 -10.38 4.05
CA GLY A 348 15.98 -10.94 4.31
C GLY A 348 16.38 -10.92 5.78
N GLY A 349 15.42 -10.73 6.69
CA GLY A 349 15.62 -10.79 8.14
C GLY A 349 15.58 -12.22 8.69
N ALA A 350 15.89 -12.36 9.97
CA ALA A 350 15.91 -13.65 10.65
C ALA A 350 14.50 -14.12 11.08
N LYS A 351 13.69 -13.23 11.65
CA LYS A 351 12.37 -13.59 12.19
C LYS A 351 11.50 -12.35 12.48
N ALA A 352 10.19 -12.59 12.60
CA ALA A 352 9.27 -11.67 13.24
C ALA A 352 9.20 -11.95 14.75
N VAL A 353 9.14 -10.90 15.56
CA VAL A 353 8.98 -10.97 17.01
C VAL A 353 7.71 -10.23 17.39
N LEU A 354 6.76 -10.93 17.98
CA LEU A 354 5.51 -10.30 18.43
C LEU A 354 5.67 -9.81 19.88
N THR A 355 5.21 -8.59 20.15
CA THR A 355 5.04 -8.15 21.54
C THR A 355 3.98 -9.01 22.24
N PRO A 356 3.94 -9.06 23.60
CA PRO A 356 2.88 -9.78 24.30
C PRO A 356 1.47 -9.36 23.91
N ALA A 357 1.27 -8.06 23.57
CA ALA A 357 0.00 -7.55 23.08
C ALA A 357 -0.34 -8.09 21.68
N ALA A 358 0.62 -8.05 20.76
CA ALA A 358 0.46 -8.59 19.41
C ALA A 358 0.21 -10.09 19.41
N GLN A 359 0.86 -10.85 20.31
CA GLN A 359 0.63 -12.28 20.46
C GLN A 359 -0.82 -12.58 20.86
N LYS A 360 -1.34 -11.90 21.87
CA LYS A 360 -2.75 -12.03 22.29
C LYS A 360 -3.72 -11.64 21.17
N GLN A 361 -3.39 -10.60 20.40
CA GLN A 361 -4.20 -10.20 19.25
C GLN A 361 -4.19 -11.29 18.16
N ALA A 362 -3.04 -11.91 17.88
CA ALA A 362 -2.94 -12.99 16.91
C ALA A 362 -3.81 -14.20 17.30
N GLU A 363 -3.77 -14.58 18.56
CA GLU A 363 -4.61 -15.64 19.13
C GLU A 363 -6.09 -15.28 19.00
N ARG A 364 -6.46 -14.06 19.41
CA ARG A 364 -7.83 -13.56 19.34
C ARG A 364 -8.37 -13.50 17.91
N LEU A 365 -7.58 -13.00 16.94
CA LEU A 365 -7.98 -12.95 15.55
C LEU A 365 -8.16 -14.34 14.95
N THR A 366 -7.35 -15.30 15.36
CA THR A 366 -7.49 -16.70 14.94
C THR A 366 -8.78 -17.33 15.50
N GLU A 367 -9.10 -17.11 16.78
CA GLU A 367 -10.35 -17.56 17.41
C GLU A 367 -11.59 -16.96 16.74
N LEU A 368 -11.51 -15.72 16.28
CA LEU A 368 -12.58 -15.03 15.55
C LEU A 368 -12.72 -15.47 14.09
N GLY A 369 -11.87 -16.41 13.61
CA GLY A 369 -11.93 -16.96 12.26
C GLY A 369 -11.18 -16.16 11.21
N PHE A 370 -10.29 -15.22 11.58
CA PHE A 370 -9.48 -14.42 10.66
C PHE A 370 -8.07 -14.99 10.42
N GLY A 371 -7.77 -16.15 10.96
CA GLY A 371 -6.43 -16.76 10.87
C GLY A 371 -5.95 -17.01 9.44
N ASP A 372 -6.85 -17.26 8.49
CA ASP A 372 -6.53 -17.57 7.09
C ASP A 372 -6.38 -16.32 6.19
N LEU A 373 -6.62 -15.13 6.72
CA LEU A 373 -6.44 -13.90 5.96
C LEU A 373 -4.95 -13.64 5.65
N PRO A 374 -4.64 -13.03 4.49
CA PRO A 374 -3.29 -12.54 4.22
C PRO A 374 -2.88 -11.43 5.19
N VAL A 375 -1.58 -11.22 5.32
CA VAL A 375 -0.99 -10.20 6.20
C VAL A 375 -0.54 -9.00 5.38
N CYS A 376 -0.88 -7.81 5.86
CA CYS A 376 -0.43 -6.52 5.34
C CYS A 376 0.55 -5.91 6.35
N MET A 377 1.85 -5.96 6.03
CA MET A 377 2.90 -5.39 6.89
C MET A 377 2.89 -3.87 6.81
N ALA A 378 2.65 -3.22 7.94
CA ALA A 378 2.77 -1.77 8.09
C ALA A 378 4.16 -1.46 8.68
N LYS A 379 5.08 -1.02 7.82
CA LYS A 379 6.51 -0.86 8.09
C LYS A 379 7.04 0.46 7.48
N THR A 380 8.17 0.93 8.00
CA THR A 380 8.90 2.03 7.37
C THR A 380 9.26 1.70 5.91
N GLN A 381 9.19 2.70 5.05
CA GLN A 381 9.58 2.60 3.63
C GLN A 381 11.09 2.84 3.40
N TYR A 382 11.85 3.14 4.43
CA TYR A 382 13.26 3.56 4.30
C TYR A 382 14.27 2.42 4.49
N SER A 383 13.83 1.26 4.92
CA SER A 383 14.69 0.10 5.18
C SER A 383 13.94 -1.19 4.91
N LEU A 384 14.67 -2.28 4.63
CA LEU A 384 14.14 -3.65 4.64
C LEU A 384 13.75 -4.10 6.07
N SER A 385 14.37 -3.51 7.09
CA SER A 385 14.03 -3.70 8.52
C SER A 385 12.87 -2.78 8.94
N ASP A 386 12.42 -2.92 10.19
CA ASP A 386 11.54 -1.97 10.89
C ASP A 386 12.31 -0.78 11.48
N ASP A 387 13.63 -0.79 11.43
CA ASP A 387 14.51 0.34 11.79
C ASP A 387 14.91 1.13 10.53
N PRO A 388 14.43 2.38 10.35
CA PRO A 388 14.77 3.19 9.17
C PRO A 388 16.24 3.56 9.05
N ALA A 389 17.04 3.37 10.09
CA ALA A 389 18.48 3.65 10.09
C ALA A 389 19.32 2.51 9.49
N LEU A 390 18.76 1.31 9.37
CA LEU A 390 19.43 0.16 8.77
C LEU A 390 19.34 0.22 7.25
N LEU A 391 20.33 0.84 6.62
CA LEU A 391 20.39 1.05 5.18
C LEU A 391 20.92 -0.18 4.41
N GLY A 392 20.81 -0.16 3.09
CA GLY A 392 21.31 -1.21 2.19
C GLY A 392 20.48 -2.49 2.28
N ALA A 393 21.14 -3.62 2.45
CA ALA A 393 20.53 -4.93 2.65
C ALA A 393 20.99 -5.52 4.00
N PRO A 394 20.43 -5.08 5.11
CA PRO A 394 20.77 -5.62 6.43
C PRO A 394 20.45 -7.12 6.51
N LYS A 395 21.17 -7.83 7.36
CA LYS A 395 21.00 -9.27 7.59
C LYS A 395 20.80 -9.54 9.08
N ASP A 396 20.26 -10.71 9.40
CA ASP A 396 20.12 -11.22 10.77
C ASP A 396 19.30 -10.33 11.72
N PHE A 397 18.55 -9.38 11.18
CA PHE A 397 17.65 -8.53 11.97
C PHE A 397 16.32 -9.23 12.26
N ALA A 398 15.70 -8.85 13.36
CA ALA A 398 14.33 -9.21 13.66
C ALA A 398 13.41 -8.03 13.38
N VAL A 399 12.17 -8.30 12.94
CA VAL A 399 11.12 -7.29 12.80
C VAL A 399 10.16 -7.42 13.96
N THR A 400 9.96 -6.34 14.71
CA THR A 400 9.08 -6.34 15.87
C THR A 400 7.66 -5.94 15.49
N VAL A 401 6.72 -6.89 15.59
CA VAL A 401 5.29 -6.63 15.41
C VAL A 401 4.71 -6.15 16.74
N ARG A 402 4.29 -4.89 16.77
CA ARG A 402 3.77 -4.23 17.98
C ARG A 402 2.29 -4.49 18.21
N SER A 403 1.52 -4.54 17.14
CA SER A 403 0.09 -4.84 17.19
C SER A 403 -0.43 -5.43 15.88
N LEU A 404 -1.57 -6.11 15.97
CA LEU A 404 -2.30 -6.66 14.84
C LEU A 404 -3.72 -6.11 14.83
N LYS A 405 -4.20 -5.71 13.67
CA LYS A 405 -5.56 -5.23 13.46
C LYS A 405 -6.15 -5.92 12.23
N VAL A 406 -7.38 -6.39 12.32
CA VAL A 406 -8.07 -6.92 11.14
C VAL A 406 -8.76 -5.80 10.37
N SER A 407 -8.57 -5.78 9.06
CA SER A 407 -9.38 -5.05 8.08
C SER A 407 -10.30 -6.08 7.42
N ALA A 408 -11.40 -6.41 8.11
CA ALA A 408 -12.26 -7.53 7.75
C ALA A 408 -13.01 -7.34 6.44
N GLY A 409 -13.35 -6.12 6.09
CA GLY A 409 -13.94 -5.76 4.81
C GLY A 409 -12.95 -5.88 3.66
N ALA A 410 -11.74 -5.36 3.84
CA ALA A 410 -10.66 -5.48 2.87
C ALA A 410 -10.17 -6.93 2.73
N GLY A 411 -10.21 -7.71 3.82
CA GLY A 411 -9.84 -9.12 3.83
C GLY A 411 -8.34 -9.35 4.05
N PHE A 412 -7.73 -8.58 4.96
CA PHE A 412 -6.36 -8.81 5.41
C PHE A 412 -6.15 -8.38 6.87
N ILE A 413 -5.06 -8.83 7.46
CA ILE A 413 -4.63 -8.43 8.80
C ILE A 413 -3.46 -7.46 8.68
N VAL A 414 -3.60 -6.26 9.25
CA VAL A 414 -2.53 -5.26 9.32
C VAL A 414 -1.62 -5.57 10.50
N ALA A 415 -0.34 -5.76 10.23
CA ALA A 415 0.70 -5.97 11.23
C ALA A 415 1.54 -4.69 11.37
N LEU A 416 1.39 -3.98 12.49
CA LEU A 416 2.08 -2.74 12.77
C LEU A 416 3.45 -3.01 13.41
N THR A 417 4.53 -2.57 12.77
CA THR A 417 5.91 -2.77 13.25
C THR A 417 6.51 -1.55 13.91
N GLY A 418 5.90 -0.39 13.71
CA GLY A 418 6.36 0.90 14.26
C GLY A 418 5.20 1.86 14.47
N GLU A 419 5.52 3.11 14.73
CA GLU A 419 4.55 4.19 14.69
C GLU A 419 4.23 4.53 13.22
N ILE A 420 3.21 3.91 12.69
CA ILE A 420 2.72 4.19 11.34
C ILE A 420 1.67 5.29 11.44
N MET A 421 1.93 6.39 10.74
CA MET A 421 1.13 7.58 10.81
C MET A 421 -0.02 7.52 9.80
N THR A 422 -1.24 7.35 10.30
CA THR A 422 -2.46 7.34 9.50
C THR A 422 -3.06 8.73 9.29
N MET A 423 -2.54 9.75 9.99
CA MET A 423 -2.85 11.16 9.79
C MET A 423 -1.56 11.97 9.73
N PRO A 424 -0.98 12.21 8.55
CA PRO A 424 0.21 13.04 8.38
C PRO A 424 -0.04 14.48 8.83
N GLY A 425 1.01 15.19 9.25
CA GLY A 425 0.94 16.61 9.50
C GLY A 425 1.46 17.42 8.32
N LEU A 426 1.05 18.68 8.22
CA LEU A 426 1.64 19.62 7.29
C LEU A 426 3.12 19.84 7.61
N PRO A 427 3.99 20.02 6.59
CA PRO A 427 5.39 20.39 6.79
C PRO A 427 5.51 21.81 7.34
N LYS A 428 6.73 22.20 7.74
CA LYS A 428 7.01 23.55 8.26
C LYS A 428 6.62 24.65 7.27
N VAL A 429 6.78 24.40 5.96
CA VAL A 429 6.33 25.27 4.87
C VAL A 429 5.40 24.41 4.01
N PRO A 430 4.08 24.57 4.15
CA PRO A 430 3.10 23.87 3.34
C PRO A 430 3.20 24.23 1.86
N ALA A 431 2.85 23.30 0.98
CA ALA A 431 2.82 23.55 -0.46
C ALA A 431 1.80 24.65 -0.83
N ALA A 432 0.72 24.77 -0.06
CA ALA A 432 -0.30 25.82 -0.23
C ALA A 432 0.26 27.24 -0.18
N GLU A 433 1.37 27.48 0.53
CA GLU A 433 2.03 28.80 0.55
C GLU A 433 2.71 29.18 -0.78
N LYS A 434 2.81 28.24 -1.71
CA LYS A 434 3.49 28.40 -3.02
C LYS A 434 2.52 28.43 -4.20
N ILE A 435 1.24 28.48 -3.93
CA ILE A 435 0.18 28.59 -4.94
C ILE A 435 -0.26 30.05 -4.93
N ASP A 436 0.01 30.75 -6.05
CA ASP A 436 -0.39 32.14 -6.30
C ASP A 436 -1.77 32.19 -6.95
#